data_f3b2babd14195ebf47040bcf5491fd2d
#
_entry.id   f3b2babd14195ebf47040bcf5491fd2d
#
_cell.length_a   1.000
_cell.length_b   1.000
_cell.length_c   1.000
_cell.angle_alpha   90.00
_cell.angle_beta   90.00
_cell.angle_gamma   90.00
#
_symmetry.space_group_name_H-M   'P 1'
#
loop_
_entity.id
_entity.type
_entity.pdbx_description
1 polymer ?
#
loop_
_entity_poly.entity_id
_entity_poly.type
_entity_poly.pdbx_seq_one_letter_code
_entity_poly.pdbx_strand_id
1 'polypeptide(L)'
;NNIIKVGISSDRRYGPVMNYELALKIARRLDAIGFRPHQASRIVLVGYSGGGEMAIGTAEILQQLCRVRVQVITICGVFSGNGELESVNDVAMVVGSQDPVAALGRIAYPGRLSLLPLSNWNRWQRHHSLQRYTIEGMNHNGASGPFSTAFRGAVVEAICRELERSELSPPLRTPR
;
A
#
# COMPACT_ATOMS: atom_id res chain seq x y z
N ASN A 1 -3.34 -19.05 -7.12
CA ASN A 1 -4.03 -18.04 -7.95
C ASN A 1 -3.72 -16.60 -7.58
N ASN A 2 -3.33 -16.30 -6.32
CA ASN A 2 -3.04 -14.93 -5.89
C ASN A 2 -1.66 -14.45 -6.38
N ILE A 3 -0.66 -15.31 -6.45
CA ILE A 3 0.70 -14.98 -6.94
C ILE A 3 0.64 -14.48 -8.38
N ILE A 4 -0.16 -15.14 -9.22
CA ILE A 4 -0.35 -14.72 -10.62
C ILE A 4 -0.95 -13.31 -10.69
N LYS A 5 -1.95 -13.02 -9.87
CA LYS A 5 -2.59 -11.67 -9.82
C LYS A 5 -1.60 -10.59 -9.38
N VAL A 6 -0.77 -10.87 -8.39
CA VAL A 6 0.28 -9.95 -7.93
C VAL A 6 1.30 -9.72 -9.05
N GLY A 7 1.74 -10.79 -9.74
CA GLY A 7 2.65 -10.68 -10.87
C GLY A 7 2.09 -9.86 -12.02
N ILE A 8 0.80 -10.03 -12.34
CA ILE A 8 0.12 -9.21 -13.35
C ILE A 8 -0.02 -7.76 -12.90
N SER A 9 -0.37 -7.51 -11.64
CA SER A 9 -0.51 -6.14 -11.10
C SER A 9 0.81 -5.35 -11.18
N SER A 10 1.94 -6.02 -10.97
CA SER A 10 3.27 -5.41 -11.05
C SER A 10 3.84 -5.30 -12.47
N ASP A 11 3.24 -5.94 -13.47
CA ASP A 11 3.68 -5.88 -14.87
C ASP A 11 3.26 -4.55 -15.50
N ARG A 12 4.20 -3.83 -16.11
CA ARG A 12 3.96 -2.52 -16.73
C ARG A 12 2.94 -2.55 -17.88
N ARG A 13 2.70 -3.70 -18.51
CA ARG A 13 1.80 -3.83 -19.65
C ARG A 13 0.38 -4.21 -19.23
N TYR A 14 0.26 -5.13 -18.26
CA TYR A 14 -1.03 -5.70 -17.84
C TYR A 14 -1.54 -5.14 -16.51
N GLY A 15 -0.63 -4.63 -15.67
CA GLY A 15 -0.96 -4.02 -14.39
C GLY A 15 -2.02 -2.93 -14.50
N PRO A 16 -1.88 -1.94 -15.41
CA PRO A 16 -2.87 -0.87 -15.54
C PRO A 16 -4.29 -1.37 -15.78
N VAL A 17 -4.47 -2.41 -16.61
CA VAL A 17 -5.81 -2.98 -16.90
C VAL A 17 -6.39 -3.65 -15.66
N MET A 18 -5.61 -4.48 -14.98
CA MET A 18 -6.08 -5.20 -13.79
C MET A 18 -6.35 -4.25 -12.62
N ASN A 19 -5.48 -3.27 -12.43
CA ASN A 19 -5.62 -2.26 -11.38
C ASN A 19 -6.84 -1.36 -11.63
N TYR A 20 -7.12 -1.02 -12.90
CA TYR A 20 -8.32 -0.29 -13.29
C TYR A 20 -9.61 -1.07 -12.99
N GLU A 21 -9.65 -2.36 -13.35
CA GLU A 21 -10.81 -3.21 -13.00
C GLU A 21 -11.05 -3.30 -11.50
N LEU A 22 -9.97 -3.42 -10.72
CA LEU A 22 -10.07 -3.47 -9.27
C LEU A 22 -10.57 -2.13 -8.71
N ALA A 23 -10.06 -1.01 -9.20
CA ALA A 23 -10.51 0.32 -8.82
C ALA A 23 -12.00 0.53 -9.10
N LEU A 24 -12.47 0.11 -10.29
CA LEU A 24 -13.91 0.16 -10.64
C LEU A 24 -14.76 -0.69 -9.69
N LYS A 25 -14.32 -1.89 -9.35
CA LYS A 25 -15.04 -2.77 -8.41
C LYS A 25 -15.14 -2.14 -7.02
N ILE A 26 -14.06 -1.52 -6.54
CA ILE A 26 -14.05 -0.81 -5.26
C ILE A 26 -14.98 0.41 -5.33
N ALA A 27 -14.87 1.25 -6.36
CA ALA A 27 -15.69 2.43 -6.52
C ALA A 27 -17.20 2.09 -6.55
N ARG A 28 -17.57 1.07 -7.33
CA ARG A 28 -18.97 0.57 -7.36
C ARG A 28 -19.43 0.05 -6.00
N ARG A 29 -18.55 -0.62 -5.26
CA ARG A 29 -18.89 -1.11 -3.93
C ARG A 29 -19.07 0.03 -2.92
N LEU A 30 -18.22 1.03 -2.99
CA LEU A 30 -18.33 2.24 -2.18
C LEU A 30 -19.66 2.97 -2.45
N ASP A 31 -20.01 3.16 -3.73
CA ASP A 31 -21.29 3.76 -4.12
C ASP A 31 -22.47 2.95 -3.59
N ALA A 32 -22.44 1.61 -3.74
CA ALA A 32 -23.50 0.72 -3.28
C ALA A 32 -23.73 0.75 -1.76
N ILE A 33 -22.72 1.11 -0.96
CA ILE A 33 -22.86 1.29 0.50
C ILE A 33 -23.15 2.74 0.89
N GLY A 34 -23.40 3.61 -0.08
CA GLY A 34 -23.75 5.01 0.17
C GLY A 34 -22.57 5.95 0.41
N PHE A 35 -21.35 5.55 0.02
CA PHE A 35 -20.19 6.44 0.11
C PHE A 35 -20.42 7.73 -0.67
N ARG A 36 -20.13 8.88 -0.03
CA ARG A 36 -20.26 10.21 -0.63
C ARG A 36 -18.91 10.92 -0.62
N PRO A 37 -18.25 11.09 -1.77
CA PRO A 37 -16.91 11.69 -1.86
C PRO A 37 -16.81 13.06 -1.18
N HIS A 38 -17.84 13.89 -1.31
CA HIS A 38 -17.85 15.24 -0.71
C HIS A 38 -17.90 15.28 0.82
N GLN A 39 -18.25 14.14 1.45
CA GLN A 39 -18.34 13.99 2.89
C GLN A 39 -17.16 13.23 3.48
N ALA A 40 -16.35 12.61 2.62
CA ALA A 40 -15.21 11.81 3.02
C ALA A 40 -13.92 12.60 2.91
N SER A 41 -13.07 12.52 3.92
CA SER A 41 -11.73 13.12 3.89
C SER A 41 -10.73 12.28 3.08
N ARG A 42 -10.87 10.96 3.12
CA ARG A 42 -9.99 10.01 2.41
C ARG A 42 -10.62 8.61 2.30
N ILE A 43 -10.03 7.81 1.39
CA ILE A 43 -10.19 6.36 1.33
C ILE A 43 -8.88 5.73 1.82
N VAL A 44 -8.96 4.72 2.69
CA VAL A 44 -7.80 3.97 3.15
C VAL A 44 -7.85 2.56 2.54
N LEU A 45 -6.83 2.23 1.75
CA LEU A 45 -6.64 0.88 1.22
C LEU A 45 -5.66 0.13 2.12
N VAL A 46 -6.10 -1.01 2.67
CA VAL A 46 -5.23 -1.88 3.47
C VAL A 46 -4.91 -3.12 2.66
N GLY A 47 -3.63 -3.33 2.36
CA GLY A 47 -3.16 -4.47 1.57
C GLY A 47 -2.25 -5.40 2.36
N TYR A 48 -2.59 -6.70 2.45
CA TYR A 48 -1.74 -7.71 3.06
C TYR A 48 -0.91 -8.46 2.02
N SER A 49 0.37 -8.69 2.30
CA SER A 49 1.28 -9.43 1.42
C SER A 49 1.26 -8.88 -0.02
N GLY A 50 1.00 -9.71 -1.01
CA GLY A 50 0.81 -9.28 -2.41
C GLY A 50 -0.35 -8.32 -2.64
N GLY A 51 -1.32 -8.23 -1.70
CA GLY A 51 -2.35 -7.20 -1.71
C GLY A 51 -1.79 -5.79 -1.56
N GLY A 52 -0.56 -5.64 -1.06
CA GLY A 52 0.15 -4.35 -1.03
C GLY A 52 0.42 -3.81 -2.42
N GLU A 53 0.90 -4.64 -3.36
CA GLU A 53 1.09 -4.27 -4.76
C GLU A 53 -0.22 -3.83 -5.42
N MET A 54 -1.28 -4.63 -5.21
CA MET A 54 -2.60 -4.33 -5.75
C MET A 54 -3.18 -3.03 -5.18
N ALA A 55 -2.98 -2.76 -3.90
CA ALA A 55 -3.44 -1.53 -3.26
C ALA A 55 -2.73 -0.29 -3.83
N ILE A 56 -1.40 -0.37 -4.01
CA ILE A 56 -0.61 0.71 -4.59
C ILE A 56 -1.02 0.96 -6.04
N GLY A 57 -1.06 -0.10 -6.87
CA GLY A 57 -1.43 0.02 -8.29
C GLY A 57 -2.87 0.52 -8.51
N THR A 58 -3.75 0.33 -7.54
CA THR A 58 -5.16 0.75 -7.61
C THR A 58 -5.38 2.16 -7.08
N ALA A 59 -4.51 2.65 -6.19
CA ALA A 59 -4.73 3.86 -5.41
C ALA A 59 -4.93 5.12 -6.27
N GLU A 60 -4.07 5.35 -7.27
CA GLU A 60 -4.18 6.51 -8.16
C GLU A 60 -5.50 6.50 -8.94
N ILE A 61 -5.83 5.35 -9.52
CA ILE A 61 -7.04 5.19 -10.33
C ILE A 61 -8.27 5.44 -9.46
N LEU A 62 -8.29 4.88 -8.25
CA LEU A 62 -9.39 5.08 -7.32
C LEU A 62 -9.51 6.53 -6.85
N GLN A 63 -8.37 7.21 -6.65
CA GLN A 63 -8.33 8.64 -6.33
C GLN A 63 -8.95 9.49 -7.45
N GLN A 64 -8.65 9.17 -8.70
CA GLN A 64 -9.22 9.86 -9.86
C GLN A 64 -10.72 9.58 -10.01
N LEU A 65 -11.14 8.32 -9.86
CA LEU A 65 -12.54 7.91 -9.96
C LEU A 65 -13.43 8.52 -8.86
N CYS A 66 -12.96 8.49 -7.62
CA CYS A 66 -13.72 8.95 -6.46
C CYS A 66 -13.48 10.43 -6.14
N ARG A 67 -12.46 11.07 -6.71
CA ARG A 67 -12.02 12.46 -6.40
C ARG A 67 -11.79 12.68 -4.90
N VAL A 68 -11.24 11.67 -4.24
CA VAL A 68 -10.94 11.66 -2.80
C VAL A 68 -9.52 11.15 -2.62
N ARG A 69 -8.77 11.73 -1.67
CA ARG A 69 -7.43 11.27 -1.31
C ARG A 69 -7.45 9.77 -0.99
N VAL A 70 -6.49 9.02 -1.51
CA VAL A 70 -6.31 7.60 -1.19
C VAL A 70 -5.00 7.43 -0.44
N GLN A 71 -5.09 6.83 0.74
CA GLN A 71 -3.97 6.40 1.56
C GLN A 71 -3.80 4.89 1.44
N VAL A 72 -2.57 4.41 1.39
CA VAL A 72 -2.28 2.97 1.36
C VAL A 72 -1.55 2.54 2.62
N ILE A 73 -2.06 1.53 3.31
CA ILE A 73 -1.38 0.87 4.42
C ILE A 73 -1.11 -0.58 4.02
N THR A 74 0.14 -1.00 4.03
CA THR A 74 0.50 -2.38 3.72
C THR A 74 0.87 -3.15 4.99
N ILE A 75 0.33 -4.36 5.13
CA ILE A 75 0.67 -5.29 6.22
C ILE A 75 1.52 -6.40 5.62
N CYS A 76 2.76 -6.55 6.05
CA CYS A 76 3.72 -7.49 5.44
C CYS A 76 3.75 -7.38 3.91
N GLY A 77 3.60 -6.15 3.41
CA GLY A 77 3.37 -5.88 1.99
C GLY A 77 4.59 -6.19 1.13
N VAL A 78 4.32 -6.84 0.00
CA VAL A 78 5.30 -7.09 -1.07
C VAL A 78 4.84 -6.30 -2.28
N PHE A 79 5.66 -5.37 -2.75
CA PHE A 79 5.36 -4.54 -3.91
C PHE A 79 6.64 -4.08 -4.62
N SER A 80 6.51 -3.85 -5.92
CA SER A 80 7.65 -3.58 -6.82
C SER A 80 8.28 -2.20 -6.61
N GLY A 81 7.50 -1.21 -6.21
CA GLY A 81 7.94 0.19 -6.20
C GLY A 81 8.14 0.75 -7.61
N ASN A 82 7.37 0.26 -8.60
CA ASN A 82 7.35 0.75 -9.97
C ASN A 82 6.61 2.11 -10.10
N GLY A 83 6.26 2.50 -11.32
CA GLY A 83 5.73 3.82 -11.65
C GLY A 83 4.46 4.24 -10.90
N GLU A 84 3.61 3.29 -10.54
CA GLU A 84 2.37 3.57 -9.80
C GLU A 84 2.63 4.16 -8.41
N LEU A 85 3.82 3.91 -7.83
CA LEU A 85 4.20 4.46 -6.54
C LEU A 85 4.41 5.98 -6.60
N GLU A 86 4.77 6.52 -7.76
CA GLU A 86 5.04 7.97 -7.90
C GLU A 86 3.79 8.82 -7.68
N SER A 87 2.62 8.29 -7.98
CA SER A 87 1.33 8.98 -7.84
C SER A 87 0.68 8.77 -6.46
N VAL A 88 1.20 7.85 -5.65
CA VAL A 88 0.69 7.58 -4.30
C VAL A 88 1.54 8.34 -3.28
N ASN A 89 0.96 9.39 -2.69
CA ASN A 89 1.68 10.29 -1.79
C ASN A 89 1.69 9.83 -0.32
N ASP A 90 0.86 8.86 0.04
CA ASP A 90 0.61 8.48 1.43
C ASP A 90 0.61 6.97 1.57
N VAL A 91 1.78 6.42 1.88
CA VAL A 91 1.99 4.97 2.05
C VAL A 91 2.62 4.70 3.40
N ALA A 92 2.03 3.78 4.14
CA ALA A 92 2.60 3.24 5.36
C ALA A 92 2.82 1.72 5.24
N MET A 93 3.83 1.23 5.94
CA MET A 93 4.19 -0.19 5.98
C MET A 93 4.18 -0.70 7.42
N VAL A 94 3.36 -1.69 7.70
CA VAL A 94 3.44 -2.50 8.91
C VAL A 94 4.18 -3.79 8.57
N VAL A 95 5.33 -4.01 9.16
CA VAL A 95 6.24 -5.12 8.82
C VAL A 95 6.64 -5.91 10.05
N GLY A 96 6.84 -7.21 9.89
CA GLY A 96 7.40 -8.05 10.94
C GLY A 96 8.94 -8.06 10.92
N SER A 97 9.58 -8.05 12.09
CA SER A 97 11.05 -8.16 12.15
C SER A 97 11.56 -9.53 11.70
N GLN A 98 10.71 -10.56 11.78
CA GLN A 98 11.01 -11.93 11.36
C GLN A 98 10.31 -12.33 10.05
N ASP A 99 9.84 -11.38 9.26
CA ASP A 99 9.14 -11.66 7.99
C ASP A 99 10.15 -11.96 6.85
N PRO A 100 10.31 -13.24 6.45
CA PRO A 100 11.25 -13.61 5.39
C PRO A 100 10.77 -13.15 4.01
N VAL A 101 9.47 -12.92 3.83
CA VAL A 101 8.90 -12.48 2.55
C VAL A 101 9.26 -11.02 2.28
N ALA A 102 9.38 -10.21 3.34
CA ALA A 102 9.89 -8.85 3.22
C ALA A 102 11.35 -8.82 2.72
N ALA A 103 12.17 -9.80 3.12
CA ALA A 103 13.53 -9.96 2.63
C ALA A 103 13.54 -10.43 1.16
N LEU A 104 12.72 -11.41 0.81
CA LEU A 104 12.56 -11.88 -0.57
C LEU A 104 12.06 -10.77 -1.51
N GLY A 105 11.19 -9.90 -1.04
CA GLY A 105 10.72 -8.74 -1.82
C GLY A 105 11.85 -7.80 -2.25
N ARG A 106 12.94 -7.70 -1.48
CA ARG A 106 14.13 -6.92 -1.88
C ARG A 106 14.90 -7.59 -3.01
N ILE A 107 14.93 -8.93 -3.03
CA ILE A 107 15.61 -9.71 -4.08
C ILE A 107 14.76 -9.73 -5.35
N ALA A 108 13.44 -9.94 -5.20
CA ALA A 108 12.50 -9.96 -6.33
C ALA A 108 12.38 -8.61 -7.04
N TYR A 109 12.58 -7.52 -6.29
CA TYR A 109 12.48 -6.14 -6.80
C TYR A 109 13.79 -5.37 -6.58
N PRO A 110 14.81 -5.59 -7.42
CA PRO A 110 16.13 -4.98 -7.24
C PRO A 110 16.10 -3.44 -7.27
N GLY A 111 15.08 -2.83 -7.87
CA GLY A 111 14.87 -1.38 -7.80
C GLY A 111 14.71 -0.82 -6.39
N ARG A 112 14.44 -1.67 -5.38
CA ARG A 112 14.36 -1.29 -3.96
C ARG A 112 15.72 -1.29 -3.24
N LEU A 113 16.79 -1.73 -3.91
CA LEU A 113 18.13 -1.68 -3.35
C LEU A 113 18.65 -0.24 -3.32
N SER A 114 19.27 0.15 -2.21
CA SER A 114 19.85 1.49 -2.03
C SER A 114 20.97 1.80 -3.03
N LEU A 115 21.58 0.76 -3.60
CA LEU A 115 22.59 0.88 -4.66
C LEU A 115 22.05 1.42 -5.99
N LEU A 116 20.74 1.49 -6.16
CA LEU A 116 20.08 2.01 -7.37
C LEU A 116 19.37 3.35 -7.08
N PRO A 117 20.10 4.46 -6.86
CA PRO A 117 19.53 5.72 -6.39
C PRO A 117 18.53 6.34 -7.36
N LEU A 118 18.59 5.98 -8.64
CA LEU A 118 17.68 6.48 -9.68
C LEU A 118 16.43 5.61 -9.86
N SER A 119 16.27 4.53 -9.11
CA SER A 119 15.04 3.74 -9.15
C SER A 119 13.84 4.56 -8.68
N ASN A 120 12.65 4.22 -9.18
CA ASN A 120 11.40 4.86 -8.78
C ASN A 120 11.18 4.78 -7.27
N TRP A 121 11.48 3.64 -6.66
CA TRP A 121 11.43 3.44 -5.21
C TRP A 121 12.31 4.42 -4.44
N ASN A 122 13.60 4.52 -4.81
CA ASN A 122 14.54 5.39 -4.10
C ASN A 122 14.27 6.88 -4.38
N ARG A 123 13.80 7.23 -5.58
CA ARG A 123 13.32 8.59 -5.89
C ARG A 123 12.10 8.93 -5.04
N TRP A 124 11.10 8.04 -5.01
CA TRP A 124 9.89 8.24 -4.22
C TRP A 124 10.20 8.41 -2.72
N GLN A 125 11.07 7.57 -2.15
CA GLN A 125 11.49 7.71 -0.75
C GLN A 125 12.15 9.05 -0.41
N ARG A 126 12.80 9.70 -1.37
CA ARG A 126 13.41 11.03 -1.16
C ARG A 126 12.37 12.16 -1.10
N HIS A 127 11.26 12.00 -1.77
CA HIS A 127 10.23 13.03 -1.92
C HIS A 127 9.01 12.80 -1.02
N HIS A 128 8.86 11.60 -0.49
CA HIS A 128 7.69 11.20 0.31
C HIS A 128 8.15 10.54 1.60
N SER A 129 7.46 10.86 2.69
CA SER A 129 7.73 10.23 3.98
C SER A 129 7.04 8.87 4.05
N LEU A 130 7.80 7.82 3.73
CA LEU A 130 7.36 6.45 3.98
C LEU A 130 7.35 6.19 5.49
N GLN A 131 6.19 5.95 6.06
CA GLN A 131 6.09 5.50 7.44
C GLN A 131 6.28 4.00 7.52
N ARG A 132 7.10 3.56 8.46
CA ARG A 132 7.36 2.14 8.67
C ARG A 132 7.20 1.78 10.14
N TYR A 133 6.27 0.89 10.41
CA TYR A 133 6.00 0.33 11.72
C TYR A 133 6.55 -1.10 11.76
N THR A 134 7.61 -1.33 12.52
CA THR A 134 8.19 -2.67 12.67
C THR A 134 7.68 -3.30 13.95
N ILE A 135 7.07 -4.48 13.84
CA ILE A 135 6.57 -5.26 14.97
C ILE A 135 7.56 -6.38 15.25
N GLU A 136 8.16 -6.34 16.45
CA GLU A 136 9.20 -7.28 16.84
C GLU A 136 8.63 -8.70 17.02
N GLY A 137 9.34 -9.71 16.50
CA GLY A 137 8.94 -11.12 16.55
C GLY A 137 7.84 -11.52 15.56
N MET A 138 7.20 -10.56 14.89
CA MET A 138 6.14 -10.87 13.92
C MET A 138 6.73 -11.46 12.65
N ASN A 139 6.10 -12.54 12.17
CA ASN A 139 6.42 -13.21 10.92
C ASN A 139 5.39 -12.84 9.83
N HIS A 140 5.55 -13.41 8.63
CA HIS A 140 4.64 -13.17 7.50
C HIS A 140 3.23 -13.73 7.72
N ASN A 141 3.14 -14.94 8.25
CA ASN A 141 1.86 -15.65 8.43
C ASN A 141 1.92 -16.64 9.61
N GLY A 142 0.88 -17.47 9.78
CA GLY A 142 0.79 -18.49 10.80
C GLY A 142 0.60 -17.96 12.23
N ALA A 143 1.04 -18.73 13.22
CA ALA A 143 0.85 -18.41 14.64
C ALA A 143 1.58 -17.12 15.09
N SER A 144 2.64 -16.73 14.37
CA SER A 144 3.38 -15.48 14.58
C SER A 144 3.07 -14.43 13.53
N GLY A 145 2.06 -14.63 12.69
CA GLY A 145 1.68 -13.69 11.63
C GLY A 145 0.81 -12.52 12.14
N PRO A 146 0.55 -11.53 11.27
CA PRO A 146 -0.12 -10.28 11.65
C PRO A 146 -1.56 -10.46 12.14
N PHE A 147 -2.23 -11.54 11.75
CA PHE A 147 -3.62 -11.84 12.15
C PHE A 147 -3.73 -12.82 13.32
N SER A 148 -2.60 -13.29 13.86
CA SER A 148 -2.59 -14.15 15.03
C SER A 148 -3.05 -13.41 16.29
N THR A 149 -3.48 -14.16 17.31
CA THR A 149 -3.84 -13.58 18.61
C THR A 149 -2.69 -12.85 19.28
N ALA A 150 -1.45 -13.26 18.99
CA ALA A 150 -0.24 -12.65 19.56
C ALA A 150 0.07 -11.26 18.97
N PHE A 151 -0.20 -11.03 17.67
CA PHE A 151 0.29 -9.84 16.98
C PHE A 151 -0.82 -8.93 16.44
N ARG A 152 -2.05 -9.41 16.28
CA ARG A 152 -3.15 -8.59 15.73
C ARG A 152 -3.35 -7.27 16.47
N GLY A 153 -3.17 -7.25 17.79
CA GLY A 153 -3.30 -6.02 18.59
C GLY A 153 -2.27 -4.97 18.19
N ALA A 154 -1.00 -5.36 18.09
CA ALA A 154 0.08 -4.48 17.67
C ALA A 154 -0.09 -3.98 16.23
N VAL A 155 -0.62 -4.84 15.33
CA VAL A 155 -0.93 -4.44 13.94
C VAL A 155 -2.04 -3.40 13.91
N VAL A 156 -3.13 -3.61 14.65
CA VAL A 156 -4.23 -2.63 14.74
C VAL A 156 -3.73 -1.32 15.33
N GLU A 157 -2.93 -1.35 16.40
CA GLU A 157 -2.34 -0.16 16.99
C GLU A 157 -1.48 0.61 15.99
N ALA A 158 -0.64 -0.08 15.22
CA ALA A 158 0.18 0.56 14.17
C ALA A 158 -0.68 1.24 13.10
N ILE A 159 -1.79 0.59 12.69
CA ILE A 159 -2.75 1.17 11.74
C ILE A 159 -3.41 2.41 12.34
N CYS A 160 -3.91 2.34 13.58
CA CYS A 160 -4.56 3.47 14.26
C CYS A 160 -3.61 4.68 14.37
N ARG A 161 -2.38 4.46 14.81
CA ARG A 161 -1.33 5.51 14.86
C ARG A 161 -1.12 6.16 13.50
N GLU A 162 -1.08 5.37 12.44
CA GLU A 162 -0.92 5.92 11.09
C GLU A 162 -2.14 6.74 10.65
N LEU A 163 -3.34 6.28 10.97
CA LEU A 163 -4.57 7.01 10.66
C LEU A 163 -4.61 8.37 11.38
N GLU A 164 -4.29 8.41 12.67
CA GLU A 164 -4.20 9.64 13.46
C GLU A 164 -3.13 10.59 12.92
N ARG A 165 -1.92 10.06 12.63
CA ARG A 165 -0.82 10.86 12.06
C ARG A 165 -1.22 11.53 10.76
N SER A 166 -1.89 10.80 9.88
CA SER A 166 -2.27 11.29 8.56
C SER A 166 -3.44 12.28 8.58
N GLU A 167 -4.24 12.30 9.66
CA GLU A 167 -5.27 13.33 9.89
C GLU A 167 -4.66 14.68 10.25
N LEU A 168 -3.57 14.66 11.00
CA LEU A 168 -2.86 15.87 11.43
C LEU A 168 -1.98 16.46 10.32
N SER A 169 -1.73 15.71 9.25
CA SER A 169 -0.91 16.18 8.13
C SER A 169 -1.76 17.00 7.15
N PRO A 170 -1.36 18.23 6.80
CA PRO A 170 -2.08 19.03 5.82
C PRO A 170 -2.17 18.28 4.47
N PRO A 171 -3.25 18.45 3.70
CA PRO A 171 -3.35 17.85 2.40
C PRO A 171 -2.18 18.30 1.54
N LEU A 172 -1.42 17.34 0.99
CA LEU A 172 -0.36 17.65 0.04
C LEU A 172 -0.97 18.43 -1.12
N ARG A 173 -0.39 19.59 -1.42
CA ARG A 173 -0.82 20.42 -2.54
C ARG A 173 -0.69 19.57 -3.81
N THR A 174 -1.82 19.29 -4.46
CA THR A 174 -1.82 18.75 -5.82
C THR A 174 -1.04 19.73 -6.70
N PRO A 175 -0.02 19.27 -7.43
CA PRO A 175 0.56 20.11 -8.46
C PRO A 175 -0.55 20.47 -9.47
N ARG A 176 -0.63 21.76 -9.80
CA ARG A 176 -1.52 22.28 -10.82
C ARG A 176 -1.09 21.79 -12.20
#